data_22b2f0e31a81fb3e58f92e5a6bc5ae13
#
_entry.id   22b2f0e31a81fb3e58f92e5a6bc5ae13
#
_cell.length_a   1.000
_cell.length_b   1.000
_cell.length_c   1.000
_cell.angle_alpha   90.00
_cell.angle_beta   90.00
_cell.angle_gamma   90.00
#
_symmetry.space_group_name_H-M   'P 1'
#
loop_
_entity.id
_entity.type
_entity.pdbx_description
1 polymer ?
#
loop_
_entity_poly.entity_id
_entity_poly.type
_entity_poly.pdbx_seq_one_letter_code
_entity_poly.pdbx_strand_id
1 'polypeptide(L)'
;MSEHHTTAIFSLKGISFGYGQKDSMRPVLHDVDFSLHPGQRIGLYGPNGSGKTTLFRCITGLARPQSGQVLFHGLPLNSENDFYALRCKVGFVLQHAEDQLFFPTVLEDVAFGPLNLGLAADEARERAIETLRDLGLAGFENRLTHRLSGGEKKLVSLAAVMAMQPEALLLDEPTNGLDNDARQRIIDILSSLDTARITISHDWDFLAQTSTQYLTIAHNHLHCCAPSFAHAHMHAHPLGNEPHEH
;
A
#
# COMPACT_ATOMS: atom_id res chain seq x y z
N MET A 1 17.28 -9.00 -29.23
CA MET A 1 16.38 -8.16 -28.46
C MET A 1 16.91 -8.16 -27.04
N SER A 2 17.59 -7.10 -26.63
CA SER A 2 18.15 -6.98 -25.28
C SER A 2 17.01 -6.76 -24.31
N GLU A 3 16.74 -7.73 -23.45
CA GLU A 3 15.90 -7.56 -22.28
C GLU A 3 16.58 -6.49 -21.39
N HIS A 4 16.05 -5.29 -21.40
CA HIS A 4 16.38 -4.31 -20.38
C HIS A 4 15.84 -4.85 -19.06
N HIS A 5 16.69 -5.54 -18.28
CA HIS A 5 16.40 -5.87 -16.89
C HIS A 5 16.31 -4.57 -16.13
N THR A 6 15.11 -3.99 -16.07
CA THR A 6 14.84 -2.84 -15.21
C THR A 6 15.07 -3.30 -13.77
N THR A 7 16.01 -2.67 -13.08
CA THR A 7 16.31 -3.00 -11.67
C THR A 7 15.04 -2.90 -10.83
N ALA A 8 14.78 -3.91 -10.00
CA ALA A 8 13.65 -3.87 -9.08
C ALA A 8 13.79 -2.68 -8.10
N ILE A 9 12.68 -2.03 -7.77
CA ILE A 9 12.64 -0.99 -6.73
C ILE A 9 13.04 -1.62 -5.40
N PHE A 10 12.42 -2.73 -5.03
CA PHE A 10 12.86 -3.54 -3.91
C PHE A 10 12.66 -5.03 -4.19
N SER A 11 13.39 -5.87 -3.47
CA SER A 11 13.29 -7.33 -3.55
C SER A 11 13.37 -7.96 -2.17
N LEU A 12 12.66 -9.06 -2.00
CA LEU A 12 12.72 -9.95 -0.87
C LEU A 12 13.41 -11.23 -1.30
N LYS A 13 14.34 -11.75 -0.52
CA LYS A 13 15.04 -13.01 -0.76
C LYS A 13 14.98 -13.89 0.47
N GLY A 14 14.23 -15.00 0.38
CA GLY A 14 14.12 -16.00 1.43
C GLY A 14 13.55 -15.47 2.76
N ILE A 15 12.63 -14.49 2.71
CA ILE A 15 12.09 -13.86 3.92
C ILE A 15 11.25 -14.84 4.70
N SER A 16 11.65 -15.08 5.95
CA SER A 16 10.83 -15.81 6.93
C SER A 16 10.60 -14.98 8.18
N PHE A 17 9.36 -14.98 8.66
CA PHE A 17 8.93 -14.21 9.83
C PHE A 17 7.84 -14.92 10.62
N GLY A 18 7.89 -14.84 11.95
CA GLY A 18 6.85 -15.32 12.86
C GLY A 18 6.76 -14.46 14.11
N TYR A 19 5.59 -14.45 14.73
CA TYR A 19 5.36 -13.77 16.01
C TYR A 19 5.58 -14.74 17.18
N GLY A 20 6.06 -14.22 18.30
CA GLY A 20 6.29 -14.97 19.53
C GLY A 20 7.76 -15.20 19.85
N GLN A 21 8.03 -15.88 20.97
CA GLN A 21 9.38 -16.28 21.38
C GLN A 21 9.76 -17.61 20.74
N LYS A 22 11.07 -17.93 20.73
CA LYS A 22 11.69 -19.05 20.00
C LYS A 22 10.95 -20.42 20.16
N ASP A 23 10.41 -20.68 21.34
CA ASP A 23 9.73 -21.97 21.66
C ASP A 23 8.22 -21.95 21.43
N SER A 24 7.62 -20.76 21.16
CA SER A 24 6.19 -20.57 20.91
C SER A 24 5.95 -19.74 19.64
N MET A 25 6.88 -19.77 18.71
CA MET A 25 6.81 -18.97 17.49
C MET A 25 5.68 -19.46 16.58
N ARG A 26 4.79 -18.51 16.21
CA ARG A 26 3.78 -18.74 15.18
C ARG A 26 4.34 -18.23 13.83
N PRO A 27 4.70 -19.12 12.89
CA PRO A 27 5.19 -18.72 11.58
C PRO A 27 4.07 -18.02 10.80
N VAL A 28 4.45 -16.94 10.07
CA VAL A 28 3.52 -16.13 9.27
C VAL A 28 4.00 -16.02 7.84
N LEU A 29 5.30 -15.89 7.61
CA LEU A 29 5.93 -15.90 6.29
C LEU A 29 7.04 -16.96 6.31
N HIS A 30 7.17 -17.70 5.21
CA HIS A 30 8.19 -18.73 5.09
C HIS A 30 8.80 -18.69 3.68
N ASP A 31 10.10 -18.45 3.63
CA ASP A 31 10.92 -18.48 2.42
C ASP A 31 10.31 -17.66 1.26
N VAL A 32 9.96 -16.40 1.54
CA VAL A 32 9.28 -15.53 0.57
C VAL A 32 10.31 -14.86 -0.32
N ASP A 33 10.22 -15.15 -1.62
CA ASP A 33 10.93 -14.45 -2.70
C ASP A 33 9.95 -13.58 -3.48
N PHE A 34 10.31 -12.31 -3.68
CA PHE A 34 9.48 -11.37 -4.42
C PHE A 34 10.29 -10.16 -4.89
N SER A 35 9.93 -9.58 -6.02
CA SER A 35 10.50 -8.31 -6.51
C SER A 35 9.42 -7.42 -7.08
N LEU A 36 9.46 -6.12 -6.72
CA LEU A 36 8.61 -5.10 -7.32
C LEU A 36 9.43 -4.25 -8.29
N HIS A 37 8.95 -4.17 -9.52
CA HIS A 37 9.57 -3.37 -10.58
C HIS A 37 8.77 -2.09 -10.88
N PRO A 38 9.39 -1.06 -11.47
CA PRO A 38 8.70 0.15 -11.88
C PRO A 38 7.46 -0.14 -12.73
N GLY A 39 6.37 0.56 -12.47
CA GLY A 39 5.11 0.44 -13.21
C GLY A 39 4.27 -0.80 -12.88
N GLN A 40 4.75 -1.75 -12.07
CA GLN A 40 3.94 -2.91 -11.69
C GLN A 40 2.81 -2.52 -10.73
N ARG A 41 1.62 -3.06 -10.97
CA ARG A 41 0.42 -2.86 -10.16
C ARG A 41 -0.08 -4.21 -9.66
N ILE A 42 0.20 -4.51 -8.40
CA ILE A 42 0.00 -5.84 -7.83
C ILE A 42 -1.10 -5.80 -6.78
N GLY A 43 -2.10 -6.66 -6.92
CA GLY A 43 -3.11 -6.94 -5.91
C GLY A 43 -2.66 -8.11 -5.02
N LEU A 44 -2.61 -7.91 -3.71
CA LEU A 44 -2.33 -8.95 -2.73
C LEU A 44 -3.63 -9.32 -2.02
N TYR A 45 -4.24 -10.42 -2.49
CA TYR A 45 -5.49 -10.95 -1.97
C TYR A 45 -5.26 -12.05 -0.94
N GLY A 46 -6.23 -12.29 -0.06
CA GLY A 46 -6.21 -13.44 0.85
C GLY A 46 -6.91 -13.17 2.18
N PRO A 47 -7.16 -14.22 2.98
CA PRO A 47 -7.91 -14.10 4.23
C PRO A 47 -7.19 -13.22 5.26
N ASN A 48 -7.96 -12.73 6.24
CA ASN A 48 -7.40 -12.01 7.37
C ASN A 48 -6.45 -12.92 8.16
N GLY A 49 -5.33 -12.33 8.62
CA GLY A 49 -4.31 -13.09 9.38
C GLY A 49 -3.37 -13.95 8.52
N SER A 50 -3.46 -13.92 7.18
CA SER A 50 -2.55 -14.67 6.31
C SER A 50 -1.12 -14.09 6.24
N GLY A 51 -0.87 -12.90 6.78
CA GLY A 51 0.48 -12.30 6.81
C GLY A 51 0.70 -11.12 5.85
N LYS A 52 -0.33 -10.65 5.15
CA LYS A 52 -0.23 -9.56 4.15
C LYS A 52 0.38 -8.26 4.74
N THR A 53 -0.20 -7.76 5.82
CA THR A 53 0.33 -6.57 6.53
C THR A 53 1.72 -6.85 7.12
N THR A 54 1.97 -8.09 7.56
CA THR A 54 3.30 -8.50 8.06
C THR A 54 4.35 -8.43 6.94
N LEU A 55 4.00 -8.83 5.72
CA LEU A 55 4.86 -8.68 4.56
C LEU A 55 5.24 -7.20 4.32
N PHE A 56 4.28 -6.28 4.37
CA PHE A 56 4.55 -4.83 4.26
C PHE A 56 5.45 -4.32 5.39
N ARG A 57 5.24 -4.79 6.60
CA ARG A 57 6.12 -4.45 7.75
C ARG A 57 7.53 -4.98 7.57
N CYS A 58 7.71 -6.17 6.98
CA CYS A 58 9.04 -6.69 6.66
C CYS A 58 9.72 -5.85 5.56
N ILE A 59 9.00 -5.49 4.49
CA ILE A 59 9.52 -4.63 3.40
C ILE A 59 10.02 -3.30 3.97
N THR A 60 9.23 -2.67 4.83
CA THR A 60 9.54 -1.33 5.38
C THR A 60 10.48 -1.35 6.61
N GLY A 61 10.90 -2.54 7.08
CA GLY A 61 11.76 -2.72 8.25
C GLY A 61 11.05 -2.49 9.60
N LEU A 62 9.73 -2.31 9.60
CA LEU A 62 8.92 -2.22 10.83
C LEU A 62 8.79 -3.57 11.55
N ALA A 63 9.06 -4.67 10.82
CA ALA A 63 9.25 -6.00 11.39
C ALA A 63 10.53 -6.59 10.82
N ARG A 64 11.43 -7.04 11.69
CA ARG A 64 12.70 -7.63 11.27
C ARG A 64 12.50 -9.12 10.97
N PRO A 65 12.75 -9.59 9.72
CA PRO A 65 12.70 -11.01 9.40
C PRO A 65 13.71 -11.82 10.19
N GLN A 66 13.39 -13.07 10.47
CA GLN A 66 14.29 -14.01 11.17
C GLN A 66 15.34 -14.59 10.22
N SER A 67 15.00 -14.70 8.94
CA SER A 67 15.95 -15.08 7.87
C SER A 67 15.58 -14.36 6.58
N GLY A 68 16.50 -14.38 5.64
CA GLY A 68 16.37 -13.70 4.35
C GLY A 68 16.86 -12.26 4.39
N GLN A 69 16.70 -11.57 3.27
CA GLN A 69 17.16 -10.20 3.06
C GLN A 69 16.15 -9.37 2.30
N VAL A 70 16.01 -8.10 2.68
CA VAL A 70 15.33 -7.07 1.88
C VAL A 70 16.41 -6.31 1.12
N LEU A 71 16.20 -6.12 -0.18
CA LEU A 71 17.07 -5.33 -1.03
C LEU A 71 16.32 -4.12 -1.56
N PHE A 72 16.98 -2.97 -1.62
CA PHE A 72 16.48 -1.75 -2.25
C PHE A 72 17.44 -1.36 -3.39
N HIS A 73 16.94 -1.21 -4.61
CA HIS A 73 17.75 -1.03 -5.84
C HIS A 73 18.92 -2.02 -5.95
N GLY A 74 18.68 -3.29 -5.55
CA GLY A 74 19.65 -4.37 -5.59
C GLY A 74 20.66 -4.37 -4.42
N LEU A 75 20.61 -3.39 -3.52
CA LEU A 75 21.48 -3.29 -2.35
C LEU A 75 20.78 -3.87 -1.11
N PRO A 76 21.43 -4.77 -0.33
CA PRO A 76 20.82 -5.34 0.86
C PRO A 76 20.69 -4.30 1.98
N LEU A 77 19.54 -4.29 2.66
CA LEU A 77 19.26 -3.40 3.79
C LEU A 77 19.66 -4.08 5.09
N ASN A 78 20.68 -3.53 5.76
CA ASN A 78 21.25 -4.13 6.99
C ASN A 78 21.06 -3.23 8.21
N SER A 79 20.95 -1.93 8.03
CA SER A 79 20.86 -0.92 9.09
C SER A 79 19.53 -0.19 9.08
N GLU A 80 19.23 0.52 10.18
CA GLU A 80 18.05 1.40 10.23
C GLU A 80 18.15 2.55 9.22
N ASN A 81 19.34 3.05 8.95
CA ASN A 81 19.56 4.08 7.93
C ASN A 81 19.21 3.58 6.51
N ASP A 82 19.51 2.31 6.21
CA ASP A 82 19.14 1.73 4.91
C ASP A 82 17.61 1.62 4.78
N PHE A 83 16.92 1.17 5.83
CA PHE A 83 15.46 1.13 5.86
C PHE A 83 14.84 2.53 5.87
N TYR A 84 15.48 3.52 6.49
CA TYR A 84 15.06 4.91 6.40
C TYR A 84 15.11 5.39 4.93
N ALA A 85 16.19 5.13 4.21
CA ALA A 85 16.32 5.48 2.79
C ALA A 85 15.22 4.81 1.94
N LEU A 86 14.89 3.54 2.21
CA LEU A 86 13.76 2.87 1.55
C LEU A 86 12.45 3.57 1.88
N ARG A 87 12.14 3.86 3.15
CA ARG A 87 10.88 4.52 3.57
C ARG A 87 10.72 5.93 3.01
N CYS A 88 11.82 6.61 2.66
CA CYS A 88 11.75 7.88 1.93
C CYS A 88 11.28 7.74 0.48
N LYS A 89 11.34 6.53 -0.10
CA LYS A 89 11.03 6.22 -1.49
C LYS A 89 9.89 5.24 -1.69
N VAL A 90 9.55 4.47 -0.67
CA VAL A 90 8.43 3.52 -0.67
C VAL A 90 7.39 4.01 0.33
N GLY A 91 6.30 4.55 -0.19
CA GLY A 91 5.20 5.06 0.62
C GLY A 91 4.33 3.94 1.16
N PHE A 92 3.97 4.03 2.44
CA PHE A 92 3.07 3.07 3.08
C PHE A 92 1.81 3.77 3.57
N VAL A 93 0.65 3.42 2.98
CA VAL A 93 -0.67 3.86 3.41
C VAL A 93 -1.26 2.80 4.34
N LEU A 94 -1.48 3.17 5.59
CA LEU A 94 -1.95 2.27 6.64
C LEU A 94 -3.45 1.96 6.52
N GLN A 95 -3.84 0.80 7.05
CA GLN A 95 -5.24 0.37 7.08
C GLN A 95 -6.14 1.38 7.81
N HIS A 96 -5.68 1.95 8.91
CA HIS A 96 -6.40 2.96 9.70
C HIS A 96 -5.78 4.34 9.46
N ALA A 97 -6.54 5.23 8.83
CA ALA A 97 -6.07 6.58 8.51
C ALA A 97 -5.76 7.40 9.78
N GLU A 98 -6.44 7.12 10.90
CA GLU A 98 -6.21 7.72 12.21
C GLU A 98 -4.79 7.47 12.74
N ASP A 99 -4.18 6.35 12.37
CA ASP A 99 -2.81 6.01 12.77
C ASP A 99 -1.75 6.76 11.95
N GLN A 100 -2.17 7.50 10.93
CA GLN A 100 -1.29 8.18 9.98
C GLN A 100 -1.44 9.71 9.97
N LEU A 101 -2.56 10.23 10.46
CA LEU A 101 -2.84 11.67 10.52
C LEU A 101 -2.59 12.19 11.95
N PHE A 102 -1.60 13.07 12.12
CA PHE A 102 -1.11 13.50 13.42
C PHE A 102 -1.32 15.01 13.69
N PHE A 103 -1.46 15.80 12.61
CA PHE A 103 -1.52 17.25 12.71
C PHE A 103 -2.95 17.77 12.74
N PRO A 104 -3.16 18.99 13.31
CA PRO A 104 -4.49 19.60 13.36
C PRO A 104 -5.13 19.82 12.00
N THR A 105 -4.35 20.25 10.99
CA THR A 105 -4.86 20.56 9.65
C THR A 105 -4.35 19.58 8.59
N VAL A 106 -5.13 19.44 7.54
CA VAL A 106 -4.80 18.61 6.37
C VAL A 106 -3.48 19.07 5.74
N LEU A 107 -3.28 20.38 5.59
CA LEU A 107 -2.05 20.92 5.00
C LEU A 107 -0.80 20.52 5.80
N GLU A 108 -0.88 20.59 7.13
CA GLU A 108 0.24 20.20 7.99
C GLU A 108 0.57 18.72 7.87
N ASP A 109 -0.44 17.84 7.84
CA ASP A 109 -0.23 16.40 7.64
C ASP A 109 0.38 16.09 6.27
N VAL A 110 -0.10 16.72 5.21
CA VAL A 110 0.40 16.46 3.84
C VAL A 110 1.79 17.06 3.62
N ALA A 111 2.10 18.21 4.23
CA ALA A 111 3.41 18.85 4.13
C ALA A 111 4.49 18.15 4.99
N PHE A 112 4.11 17.36 5.99
CA PHE A 112 5.02 16.73 6.94
C PHE A 112 6.05 15.81 6.25
N GLY A 113 5.60 14.97 5.31
CA GLY A 113 6.49 14.08 4.56
C GLY A 113 7.58 14.85 3.80
N PRO A 114 7.22 15.80 2.91
CA PRO A 114 8.17 16.68 2.22
C PRO A 114 9.15 17.42 3.14
N LEU A 115 8.69 17.94 4.28
CA LEU A 115 9.54 18.56 5.29
C LEU A 115 10.60 17.60 5.84
N ASN A 116 10.20 16.36 6.16
CA ASN A 116 11.12 15.32 6.64
C ASN A 116 12.13 14.85 5.57
N LEU A 117 11.78 15.02 4.29
CA LEU A 117 12.70 14.80 3.18
C LEU A 117 13.68 15.97 2.96
N GLY A 118 13.58 17.04 3.76
CA GLY A 118 14.51 18.17 3.74
C GLY A 118 14.11 19.32 2.83
N LEU A 119 12.86 19.38 2.33
CA LEU A 119 12.36 20.53 1.59
C LEU A 119 12.23 21.75 2.51
N ALA A 120 12.45 22.93 1.95
CA ALA A 120 12.13 24.18 2.63
C ALA A 120 10.62 24.27 2.93
N ALA A 121 10.23 25.00 3.98
CA ALA A 121 8.85 25.07 4.45
C ALA A 121 7.87 25.52 3.35
N ASP A 122 8.26 26.53 2.55
CA ASP A 122 7.42 27.03 1.46
C ASP A 122 7.29 25.99 0.33
N GLU A 123 8.37 25.31 -0.05
CA GLU A 123 8.35 24.26 -1.06
C GLU A 123 7.50 23.04 -0.62
N ALA A 124 7.62 22.64 0.65
CA ALA A 124 6.82 21.57 1.21
C ALA A 124 5.33 21.92 1.23
N ARG A 125 5.01 23.18 1.55
CA ARG A 125 3.65 23.70 1.54
C ARG A 125 3.07 23.74 0.12
N GLU A 126 3.80 24.22 -0.86
CA GLU A 126 3.38 24.26 -2.26
C GLU A 126 3.14 22.85 -2.78
N ARG A 127 4.05 21.92 -2.54
CA ARG A 127 3.89 20.50 -2.91
C ARG A 127 2.67 19.85 -2.28
N ALA A 128 2.40 20.14 -1.01
CA ALA A 128 1.21 19.64 -0.34
C ALA A 128 -0.09 20.15 -1.00
N ILE A 129 -0.13 21.45 -1.34
CA ILE A 129 -1.29 22.05 -2.03
C ILE A 129 -1.47 21.47 -3.43
N GLU A 130 -0.40 21.28 -4.19
CA GLU A 130 -0.44 20.64 -5.51
C GLU A 130 -0.95 19.21 -5.40
N THR A 131 -0.40 18.41 -4.49
CA THR A 131 -0.85 17.04 -4.26
C THR A 131 -2.30 16.95 -3.87
N LEU A 132 -2.78 17.83 -2.99
CA LEU A 132 -4.20 17.89 -2.62
C LEU A 132 -5.07 18.21 -3.84
N ARG A 133 -4.65 19.14 -4.69
CA ARG A 133 -5.38 19.50 -5.92
C ARG A 133 -5.44 18.32 -6.89
N ASP A 134 -4.33 17.64 -7.12
CA ASP A 134 -4.22 16.50 -8.04
C ASP A 134 -5.10 15.31 -7.61
N LEU A 135 -5.30 15.16 -6.30
CA LEU A 135 -6.18 14.13 -5.73
C LEU A 135 -7.63 14.60 -5.54
N GLY A 136 -8.01 15.77 -6.07
CA GLY A 136 -9.36 16.30 -5.96
C GLY A 136 -9.76 16.78 -4.57
N LEU A 137 -8.76 17.14 -3.73
CA LEU A 137 -8.94 17.64 -2.37
C LEU A 137 -8.66 19.16 -2.27
N ALA A 138 -8.77 19.90 -3.38
CA ALA A 138 -8.64 21.35 -3.35
C ALA A 138 -9.65 21.97 -2.37
N GLY A 139 -9.15 22.90 -1.52
CA GLY A 139 -9.95 23.53 -0.46
C GLY A 139 -9.99 22.76 0.86
N PHE A 140 -9.25 21.64 0.97
CA PHE A 140 -9.14 20.89 2.23
C PHE A 140 -8.01 21.40 3.13
N GLU A 141 -7.14 22.26 2.66
CA GLU A 141 -5.87 22.66 3.28
C GLU A 141 -6.04 23.05 4.75
N ASN A 142 -7.07 23.87 5.05
CA ASN A 142 -7.34 24.39 6.39
C ASN A 142 -8.38 23.56 7.17
N ARG A 143 -8.85 22.45 6.63
CA ARG A 143 -9.77 21.56 7.35
C ARG A 143 -9.06 20.86 8.49
N LEU A 144 -9.79 20.68 9.58
CA LEU A 144 -9.30 19.96 10.75
C LEU A 144 -9.40 18.44 10.50
N THR A 145 -8.30 17.73 10.64
CA THR A 145 -8.19 16.29 10.35
C THR A 145 -9.17 15.44 11.14
N HIS A 146 -9.42 15.79 12.42
CA HIS A 146 -10.37 15.08 13.28
C HIS A 146 -11.85 15.28 12.87
N ARG A 147 -12.18 16.27 12.01
CA ARG A 147 -13.53 16.54 11.50
C ARG A 147 -13.81 15.91 10.14
N LEU A 148 -12.83 15.26 9.54
CA LEU A 148 -12.98 14.57 8.26
C LEU A 148 -13.79 13.30 8.45
N SER A 149 -14.59 12.95 7.42
CA SER A 149 -15.19 11.62 7.29
C SER A 149 -14.11 10.54 7.12
N GLY A 150 -14.47 9.28 7.33
CA GLY A 150 -13.54 8.16 7.13
C GLY A 150 -12.94 8.13 5.72
N GLY A 151 -13.77 8.38 4.70
CA GLY A 151 -13.33 8.47 3.31
C GLY A 151 -12.38 9.64 3.06
N GLU A 152 -12.70 10.82 3.58
CA GLU A 152 -11.82 11.99 3.48
C GLU A 152 -10.47 11.75 4.17
N LYS A 153 -10.46 11.12 5.36
CA LYS A 153 -9.22 10.75 6.05
C LYS A 153 -8.35 9.81 5.22
N LYS A 154 -8.95 8.81 4.56
CA LYS A 154 -8.21 7.89 3.66
C LYS A 154 -7.59 8.64 2.49
N LEU A 155 -8.32 9.53 1.85
CA LEU A 155 -7.80 10.35 0.75
C LEU A 155 -6.67 11.28 1.22
N VAL A 156 -6.79 11.89 2.39
CA VAL A 156 -5.74 12.74 2.99
C VAL A 156 -4.50 11.90 3.36
N SER A 157 -4.68 10.69 3.91
CA SER A 157 -3.56 9.76 4.18
C SER A 157 -2.82 9.38 2.91
N LEU A 158 -3.55 9.13 1.81
CA LEU A 158 -2.95 8.88 0.50
C LEU A 158 -2.20 10.13 0.01
N ALA A 159 -2.79 11.34 0.15
CA ALA A 159 -2.15 12.60 -0.21
C ALA A 159 -0.84 12.83 0.57
N ALA A 160 -0.82 12.57 1.87
CA ALA A 160 0.37 12.71 2.71
C ALA A 160 1.53 11.83 2.22
N VAL A 161 1.22 10.62 1.75
CA VAL A 161 2.23 9.72 1.18
C VAL A 161 2.64 10.16 -0.23
N MET A 162 1.68 10.55 -1.07
CA MET A 162 1.96 10.98 -2.45
C MET A 162 2.79 12.26 -2.52
N ALA A 163 2.63 13.18 -1.56
CA ALA A 163 3.43 14.41 -1.47
C ALA A 163 4.94 14.12 -1.32
N MET A 164 5.33 12.94 -0.83
CA MET A 164 6.72 12.49 -0.76
C MET A 164 7.29 12.07 -2.13
N GLN A 165 6.46 11.97 -3.17
CA GLN A 165 6.81 11.48 -4.52
C GLN A 165 7.49 10.10 -4.46
N PRO A 166 6.80 9.08 -3.95
CA PRO A 166 7.38 7.76 -3.79
C PRO A 166 7.58 7.05 -5.14
N GLU A 167 8.59 6.18 -5.21
CA GLU A 167 8.82 5.29 -6.35
C GLU A 167 7.87 4.08 -6.34
N ALA A 168 7.41 3.70 -5.17
CA ALA A 168 6.42 2.63 -4.98
C ALA A 168 5.46 2.93 -3.83
N LEU A 169 4.26 2.36 -3.89
CA LEU A 169 3.23 2.45 -2.85
C LEU A 169 2.90 1.06 -2.29
N LEU A 170 2.80 0.98 -0.98
CA LEU A 170 2.23 -0.15 -0.25
C LEU A 170 0.90 0.33 0.35
N LEU A 171 -0.22 -0.22 -0.13
CA LEU A 171 -1.56 0.20 0.26
C LEU A 171 -2.23 -0.94 1.05
N ASP A 172 -2.47 -0.72 2.35
CA ASP A 172 -3.09 -1.73 3.22
C ASP A 172 -4.58 -1.43 3.40
N GLU A 173 -5.45 -2.20 2.73
CA GLU A 173 -6.91 -2.08 2.75
C GLU A 173 -7.41 -0.63 2.54
N PRO A 174 -7.01 0.04 1.43
CA PRO A 174 -7.26 1.48 1.26
C PRO A 174 -8.74 1.83 1.11
N THR A 175 -9.60 0.88 0.76
CA THR A 175 -11.05 1.08 0.57
C THR A 175 -11.89 0.51 1.70
N ASN A 176 -11.28 -0.11 2.72
CA ASN A 176 -12.05 -0.72 3.81
C ASN A 176 -12.85 0.33 4.60
N GLY A 177 -14.16 0.06 4.79
CA GLY A 177 -15.07 0.92 5.55
C GLY A 177 -15.52 2.19 4.80
N LEU A 178 -15.28 2.28 3.49
CA LEU A 178 -15.72 3.42 2.67
C LEU A 178 -17.09 3.20 2.07
N ASP A 179 -17.82 4.31 1.86
CA ASP A 179 -18.97 4.34 0.97
C ASP A 179 -18.54 4.21 -0.51
N ASN A 180 -19.52 4.03 -1.38
CA ASN A 180 -19.28 3.82 -2.82
C ASN A 180 -18.57 5.02 -3.47
N ASP A 181 -18.90 6.25 -3.07
CA ASP A 181 -18.35 7.46 -3.69
C ASP A 181 -16.86 7.64 -3.31
N ALA A 182 -16.51 7.46 -2.04
CA ALA A 182 -15.13 7.51 -1.57
C ALA A 182 -14.31 6.36 -2.17
N ARG A 183 -14.89 5.15 -2.26
CA ARG A 183 -14.27 3.99 -2.91
C ARG A 183 -13.96 4.28 -4.38
N GLN A 184 -14.92 4.81 -5.15
CA GLN A 184 -14.73 5.13 -6.55
C GLN A 184 -13.64 6.18 -6.76
N ARG A 185 -13.58 7.20 -5.92
CA ARG A 185 -12.50 8.20 -5.95
C ARG A 185 -11.12 7.58 -5.78
N ILE A 186 -10.94 6.64 -4.86
CA ILE A 186 -9.66 5.93 -4.68
C ILE A 186 -9.34 5.09 -5.92
N ILE A 187 -10.31 4.42 -6.53
CA ILE A 187 -10.13 3.67 -7.78
C ILE A 187 -9.63 4.61 -8.90
N ASP A 188 -10.31 5.74 -9.09
CA ASP A 188 -9.97 6.71 -10.15
C ASP A 188 -8.55 7.25 -9.96
N ILE A 189 -8.18 7.62 -8.73
CA ILE A 189 -6.84 8.07 -8.38
C ILE A 189 -5.82 6.97 -8.69
N LEU A 190 -5.99 5.77 -8.14
CA LEU A 190 -5.03 4.69 -8.33
C LEU A 190 -4.91 4.26 -9.79
N SER A 191 -6.01 4.32 -10.55
CA SER A 191 -6.01 3.97 -11.98
C SER A 191 -5.24 4.98 -12.83
N SER A 192 -5.22 6.24 -12.43
CA SER A 192 -4.46 7.31 -13.11
C SER A 192 -2.97 7.34 -12.78
N LEU A 193 -2.54 6.66 -11.68
CA LEU A 193 -1.16 6.66 -11.25
C LEU A 193 -0.33 5.59 -11.96
N ASP A 194 0.84 5.97 -12.48
CA ASP A 194 1.85 5.04 -13.02
C ASP A 194 2.82 4.50 -11.95
N THR A 195 2.73 5.01 -10.73
CA THR A 195 3.56 4.58 -9.60
C THR A 195 3.40 3.08 -9.34
N ALA A 196 4.52 2.36 -9.24
CA ALA A 196 4.54 0.96 -8.86
C ALA A 196 3.85 0.75 -7.51
N ARG A 197 3.06 -0.33 -7.36
CA ARG A 197 2.35 -0.53 -6.09
C ARG A 197 2.01 -1.97 -5.80
N ILE A 198 1.86 -2.25 -4.51
CA ILE A 198 1.21 -3.45 -3.99
C ILE A 198 0.01 -2.99 -3.17
N THR A 199 -1.17 -3.50 -3.49
CA THR A 199 -2.40 -3.18 -2.81
C THR A 199 -2.97 -4.42 -2.13
N ILE A 200 -3.04 -4.41 -0.81
CA ILE A 200 -3.76 -5.42 -0.04
C ILE A 200 -5.23 -5.06 -0.05
N SER A 201 -6.08 -5.97 -0.46
CA SER A 201 -7.52 -5.87 -0.27
C SER A 201 -8.20 -7.24 -0.24
N HIS A 202 -9.33 -7.33 0.44
CA HIS A 202 -10.27 -8.44 0.35
C HIS A 202 -11.40 -8.16 -0.66
N ASP A 203 -11.46 -6.95 -1.23
CA ASP A 203 -12.38 -6.54 -2.28
C ASP A 203 -11.75 -6.86 -3.65
N TRP A 204 -12.24 -7.96 -4.25
CA TRP A 204 -11.74 -8.41 -5.56
C TRP A 204 -12.05 -7.43 -6.68
N ASP A 205 -13.25 -6.83 -6.68
CA ASP A 205 -13.67 -5.87 -7.72
C ASP A 205 -12.80 -4.62 -7.71
N PHE A 206 -12.37 -4.19 -6.53
CA PHE A 206 -11.40 -3.11 -6.38
C PHE A 206 -10.03 -3.50 -6.94
N LEU A 207 -9.52 -4.68 -6.58
CA LEU A 207 -8.23 -5.15 -7.09
C LEU A 207 -8.25 -5.34 -8.61
N ALA A 208 -9.34 -5.86 -9.17
CA ALA A 208 -9.48 -6.07 -10.61
C ALA A 208 -9.41 -4.75 -11.42
N GLN A 209 -9.88 -3.65 -10.83
CA GLN A 209 -9.85 -2.33 -11.46
C GLN A 209 -8.50 -1.61 -11.28
N THR A 210 -7.72 -1.95 -10.25
CA THR A 210 -6.53 -1.17 -9.87
C THR A 210 -5.21 -1.94 -10.01
N SER A 211 -5.26 -3.24 -10.32
CA SER A 211 -4.10 -4.12 -10.39
C SER A 211 -4.06 -4.92 -11.69
N THR A 212 -2.87 -5.30 -12.13
CA THR A 212 -2.65 -6.11 -13.35
C THR A 212 -2.06 -7.48 -13.06
N GLN A 213 -1.56 -7.67 -11.85
CA GLN A 213 -0.99 -8.93 -11.35
C GLN A 213 -1.54 -9.22 -9.97
N TYR A 214 -1.65 -10.50 -9.61
CA TYR A 214 -2.24 -10.88 -8.34
C TYR A 214 -1.36 -11.87 -7.59
N LEU A 215 -1.25 -11.66 -6.28
CA LEU A 215 -0.55 -12.51 -5.36
C LEU A 215 -1.49 -12.93 -4.23
N THR A 216 -1.19 -14.05 -3.60
CA THR A 216 -1.84 -14.49 -2.37
C THR A 216 -0.81 -15.07 -1.40
N ILE A 217 -1.10 -14.99 -0.09
CA ILE A 217 -0.33 -15.70 0.92
C ILE A 217 -1.18 -16.88 1.40
N ALA A 218 -0.71 -18.10 1.12
CA ALA A 218 -1.34 -19.34 1.56
C ALA A 218 -0.28 -20.25 2.18
N HIS A 219 -0.61 -20.88 3.30
CA HIS A 219 0.32 -21.74 4.05
C HIS A 219 1.67 -21.08 4.34
N ASN A 220 1.66 -19.77 4.65
CA ASN A 220 2.81 -18.92 4.93
C ASN A 220 3.73 -18.63 3.72
N HIS A 221 3.39 -19.11 2.52
CA HIS A 221 4.13 -18.86 1.27
C HIS A 221 3.40 -17.85 0.39
N LEU A 222 4.17 -17.09 -0.38
CA LEU A 222 3.66 -16.16 -1.38
C LEU A 222 3.49 -16.90 -2.72
N HIS A 223 2.31 -16.78 -3.32
CA HIS A 223 1.97 -17.43 -4.58
C HIS A 223 1.50 -16.39 -5.61
N CYS A 224 1.94 -16.54 -6.86
CA CYS A 224 1.36 -15.82 -7.99
C CYS A 224 0.03 -16.45 -8.38
N CYS A 225 -0.99 -15.62 -8.57
CA CYS A 225 -2.30 -16.06 -9.05
C CYS A 225 -2.45 -15.67 -10.52
N ALA A 226 -2.89 -16.61 -11.36
CA ALA A 226 -3.30 -16.27 -12.71
C ALA A 226 -4.66 -15.53 -12.68
N PRO A 227 -4.91 -14.58 -13.59
CA PRO A 227 -6.19 -13.83 -13.64
C PRO A 227 -7.43 -14.73 -13.82
N SER A 228 -7.26 -15.97 -14.30
CA SER A 228 -8.32 -16.95 -14.52
C SER A 228 -8.91 -17.56 -13.24
N PHE A 229 -8.38 -17.23 -12.05
CA PHE A 229 -8.96 -17.63 -10.77
C PHE A 229 -9.97 -16.60 -10.21
N ALA A 230 -10.52 -15.71 -11.05
CA ALA A 230 -11.70 -14.94 -10.71
C ALA A 230 -12.88 -15.91 -10.50
N HIS A 231 -13.06 -16.39 -9.27
CA HIS A 231 -14.23 -17.18 -8.91
C HIS A 231 -15.44 -16.26 -8.93
N ALA A 232 -16.52 -16.72 -9.58
CA ALA A 232 -17.82 -16.08 -9.49
C ALA A 232 -18.26 -16.03 -8.01
N HIS A 233 -18.19 -14.87 -7.39
CA HIS A 233 -18.80 -14.66 -6.09
C HIS A 233 -20.30 -14.47 -6.31
N MET A 234 -21.10 -15.41 -5.76
CA MET A 234 -22.54 -15.19 -5.66
C MET A 234 -22.80 -14.08 -4.64
N HIS A 235 -23.20 -12.93 -5.13
CA HIS A 235 -23.76 -11.87 -4.28
C HIS A 235 -25.21 -12.20 -3.97
N ALA A 236 -25.52 -12.48 -2.70
CA ALA A 236 -26.89 -12.53 -2.23
C ALA A 236 -27.45 -11.10 -2.19
N HIS A 237 -28.29 -10.74 -3.14
CA HIS A 237 -29.04 -9.47 -3.07
C HIS A 237 -30.18 -9.61 -2.06
N PRO A 238 -30.45 -8.57 -1.23
CA PRO A 238 -31.52 -8.63 -0.22
C PRO A 238 -32.95 -8.65 -0.81
N LEU A 239 -33.13 -8.67 -2.11
CA LEU A 239 -34.43 -8.60 -2.79
C LEU A 239 -34.55 -9.60 -3.96
N GLY A 240 -34.14 -10.86 -3.81
CA GLY A 240 -34.47 -11.86 -4.83
C GLY A 240 -33.60 -13.10 -4.81
N ASN A 241 -34.25 -14.26 -4.99
CA ASN A 241 -33.65 -15.59 -5.07
C ASN A 241 -33.36 -16.05 -6.50
N GLU A 242 -33.15 -15.16 -7.45
CA GLU A 242 -32.84 -15.56 -8.82
C GLU A 242 -31.36 -15.36 -9.15
N PRO A 243 -30.67 -16.39 -9.70
CA PRO A 243 -29.29 -16.26 -10.14
C PRO A 243 -29.27 -15.45 -11.45
N HIS A 244 -28.46 -14.38 -11.47
CA HIS A 244 -28.15 -13.65 -12.69
C HIS A 244 -26.76 -14.07 -13.18
N GLU A 245 -26.71 -14.58 -14.42
CA GLU A 245 -25.45 -14.76 -15.16
C GLU A 245 -24.92 -13.38 -15.61
N HIS A 246 -23.66 -13.15 -15.34
CA HIS A 246 -22.90 -12.03 -15.88
C HIS A 246 -21.73 -12.54 -16.72
#